data_36f04c4bc3a3f14e86f172df8a1961ad
#
_entry.id   36f04c4bc3a3f14e86f172df8a1961ad
#
_cell.length_a   1.000
_cell.length_b   1.000
_cell.length_c   1.000
_cell.angle_alpha   90.00
_cell.angle_beta   90.00
_cell.angle_gamma   90.00
#
_symmetry.space_group_name_H-M   'P 1'
#
loop_
_entity.id
_entity.type
_entity.pdbx_description
1 polymer ?
#
loop_
_entity_poly.entity_id
_entity_poly.type
_entity_poly.pdbx_seq_one_letter_code
_entity_poly.pdbx_strand_id
1 'polypeptide(L)'
;YMKYIGHDNPDERVGVVMSLPTRGEATSPIVSSNAHKVLKTVGDYAESGSISPLLIIDNSKIERLYRGLTVKQFWPTVNNTISGLFHVFNVLTSNPSPYTSFDPTDYSSVLRCGGVMVLGVAKIKDIEDEQKVSGAIKSNLEKTLLTDVELSDAKVAACIAIGSKDIMENTPGLMDSLSYGFDTLGSVCPKATVHRGIYEDNKDSLRLYTIVSGLDIPKKRLQQLSS
;
A
#
# COMPACT_ATOMS: atom_id res chain seq x y z
N TYR A 1 1.66 7.33 -25.04
CA TYR A 1 2.57 6.36 -24.43
C TYR A 1 1.89 5.00 -24.29
N MET A 2 0.76 4.91 -23.57
CA MET A 2 -0.02 3.66 -23.41
C MET A 2 -0.42 2.99 -24.73
N LYS A 3 -0.72 3.78 -25.77
CA LYS A 3 -1.07 3.28 -27.11
C LYS A 3 0.08 2.54 -27.80
N TYR A 4 1.33 2.81 -27.42
CA TYR A 4 2.51 2.19 -28.00
C TYR A 4 2.98 0.93 -27.24
N ILE A 5 2.88 0.92 -25.90
CA ILE A 5 3.31 -0.23 -25.09
C ILE A 5 2.38 -1.43 -25.29
N GLY A 6 1.07 -1.22 -25.37
CA GLY A 6 0.09 -2.31 -25.54
C GLY A 6 0.08 -2.98 -26.92
N HIS A 7 0.84 -2.45 -27.89
CA HIS A 7 0.95 -3.06 -29.24
C HIS A 7 2.03 -4.15 -29.33
N ASP A 8 3.09 -3.98 -28.55
CA ASP A 8 4.26 -4.88 -28.65
C ASP A 8 4.20 -6.05 -27.65
N ASN A 9 3.49 -5.86 -26.53
CA ASN A 9 3.31 -6.92 -25.54
C ASN A 9 1.96 -6.75 -24.80
N PRO A 10 0.94 -7.57 -25.14
CA PRO A 10 -0.39 -7.47 -24.52
C PRO A 10 -0.39 -7.80 -23.03
N ASP A 11 0.66 -8.42 -22.50
CA ASP A 11 0.83 -8.73 -21.09
C ASP A 11 1.45 -7.58 -20.28
N GLU A 12 2.03 -6.59 -20.96
CA GLU A 12 2.55 -5.40 -20.27
C GLU A 12 1.41 -4.51 -19.76
N ARG A 13 1.58 -4.04 -18.54
CA ARG A 13 0.67 -3.07 -17.92
C ARG A 13 1.44 -1.82 -17.52
N VAL A 14 0.80 -0.67 -17.67
CA VAL A 14 1.35 0.61 -17.23
C VAL A 14 0.79 0.91 -15.86
N GLY A 15 1.65 0.93 -14.84
CA GLY A 15 1.32 1.45 -13.53
C GLY A 15 1.47 2.98 -13.49
N VAL A 16 0.63 3.63 -12.70
CA VAL A 16 0.68 5.08 -12.50
C VAL A 16 0.82 5.39 -11.03
N VAL A 17 1.77 6.26 -10.71
CA VAL A 17 1.90 6.89 -9.39
C VAL A 17 1.57 8.37 -9.56
N MET A 18 0.57 8.86 -8.85
CA MET A 18 0.17 10.27 -8.88
C MET A 18 0.06 10.86 -7.48
N SER A 19 0.31 12.15 -7.35
CA SER A 19 0.08 12.89 -6.11
C SER A 19 -1.12 13.82 -6.24
N LEU A 20 -1.88 13.95 -5.14
CA LEU A 20 -2.92 14.95 -5.00
C LEU A 20 -2.38 16.14 -4.21
N PRO A 21 -2.87 17.36 -4.50
CA PRO A 21 -2.41 18.58 -3.82
C PRO A 21 -2.75 18.54 -2.33
N THR A 22 -1.99 19.31 -1.55
CA THR A 22 -2.34 19.65 -0.17
C THR A 22 -3.65 20.44 -0.12
N ARG A 23 -4.22 20.57 1.08
CA ARG A 23 -5.41 21.44 1.24
C ARG A 23 -5.11 22.89 0.92
N GLY A 24 -3.92 23.39 1.29
CA GLY A 24 -3.49 24.73 0.98
C GLY A 24 -3.34 24.98 -0.53
N GLU A 25 -2.72 24.06 -1.26
CA GLU A 25 -2.59 24.15 -2.72
C GLU A 25 -3.94 24.07 -3.43
N ALA A 26 -4.86 23.23 -2.93
CA ALA A 26 -6.21 23.05 -3.48
C ALA A 26 -7.13 24.28 -3.26
N THR A 27 -6.71 25.31 -2.52
CA THR A 27 -7.42 26.61 -2.45
C THR A 27 -7.35 27.38 -3.78
N SER A 28 -6.38 27.05 -4.63
CA SER A 28 -6.33 27.58 -6.00
C SER A 28 -7.33 26.85 -6.89
N PRO A 29 -8.32 27.54 -7.51
CA PRO A 29 -9.31 26.91 -8.38
C PRO A 29 -8.71 26.16 -9.56
N ILE A 30 -7.58 26.65 -10.10
CA ILE A 30 -6.87 26.00 -11.21
C ILE A 30 -6.24 24.69 -10.75
N VAL A 31 -5.59 24.69 -9.59
CA VAL A 31 -4.97 23.46 -9.02
C VAL A 31 -6.03 22.43 -8.70
N SER A 32 -7.11 22.83 -8.05
CA SER A 32 -8.22 21.97 -7.68
C SER A 32 -8.90 21.34 -8.90
N SER A 33 -9.26 22.18 -9.89
CA SER A 33 -9.89 21.72 -11.13
C SER A 33 -9.00 20.75 -11.92
N ASN A 34 -7.70 21.03 -12.02
CA ASN A 34 -6.77 20.15 -12.71
C ASN A 34 -6.60 18.83 -11.97
N ALA A 35 -6.43 18.86 -10.65
CA ALA A 35 -6.33 17.66 -9.84
C ALA A 35 -7.60 16.79 -9.94
N HIS A 36 -8.78 17.41 -9.88
CA HIS A 36 -10.07 16.73 -10.08
C HIS A 36 -10.15 16.02 -11.44
N LYS A 37 -9.85 16.74 -12.54
CA LYS A 37 -9.90 16.19 -13.89
C LYS A 37 -8.92 15.03 -14.06
N VAL A 38 -7.68 15.18 -13.60
CA VAL A 38 -6.65 14.14 -13.71
C VAL A 38 -7.05 12.93 -12.87
N LEU A 39 -7.46 13.13 -11.61
CA LEU A 39 -7.88 12.03 -10.73
C LEU A 39 -9.03 11.23 -11.33
N LYS A 40 -10.04 11.91 -11.88
CA LYS A 40 -11.19 11.26 -12.54
C LYS A 40 -10.71 10.47 -13.76
N THR A 41 -9.98 11.10 -14.68
CA THR A 41 -9.54 10.45 -15.93
C THR A 41 -8.63 9.24 -15.67
N VAL A 42 -7.65 9.39 -14.78
CA VAL A 42 -6.73 8.30 -14.44
C VAL A 42 -7.45 7.20 -13.66
N GLY A 43 -8.42 7.59 -12.81
CA GLY A 43 -9.30 6.66 -12.11
C GLY A 43 -10.12 5.80 -13.09
N ASP A 44 -10.76 6.41 -14.07
CA ASP A 44 -11.54 5.70 -15.10
C ASP A 44 -10.67 4.68 -15.86
N TYR A 45 -9.39 5.04 -16.16
CA TYR A 45 -8.43 4.10 -16.76
C TYR A 45 -8.03 2.96 -15.82
N ALA A 46 -7.92 3.21 -14.52
CA ALA A 46 -7.62 2.18 -13.54
C ALA A 46 -8.80 1.22 -13.33
N GLU A 47 -10.02 1.74 -13.26
CA GLU A 47 -11.26 0.95 -13.15
C GLU A 47 -11.48 0.06 -14.37
N SER A 48 -11.20 0.57 -15.57
CA SER A 48 -11.26 -0.21 -16.81
C SER A 48 -10.13 -1.22 -16.97
N GLY A 49 -9.11 -1.20 -16.10
CA GLY A 49 -7.91 -2.04 -16.21
C GLY A 49 -6.93 -1.60 -17.30
N SER A 50 -7.15 -0.45 -17.95
CA SER A 50 -6.22 0.10 -18.95
C SER A 50 -4.89 0.53 -18.34
N ILE A 51 -4.90 0.90 -17.05
CA ILE A 51 -3.71 1.07 -16.22
C ILE A 51 -3.85 0.21 -14.97
N SER A 52 -2.74 -0.35 -14.52
CA SER A 52 -2.66 -1.14 -13.29
C SER A 52 -1.20 -1.32 -12.87
N PRO A 53 -0.85 -1.04 -11.63
CA PRO A 53 -1.70 -0.45 -10.57
C PRO A 53 -1.80 1.09 -10.67
N LEU A 54 -2.80 1.67 -10.01
CA LEU A 54 -2.87 3.10 -9.73
C LEU A 54 -2.54 3.36 -8.25
N LEU A 55 -1.41 4.01 -7.98
CA LEU A 55 -1.05 4.48 -6.65
C LEU A 55 -1.31 5.97 -6.52
N ILE A 56 -2.12 6.36 -5.54
CA ILE A 56 -2.45 7.75 -5.26
C ILE A 56 -1.82 8.16 -3.93
N ILE A 57 -1.05 9.25 -3.96
CA ILE A 57 -0.42 9.85 -2.79
C ILE A 57 -1.16 11.14 -2.45
N ASP A 58 -1.89 11.17 -1.34
CA ASP A 58 -2.58 12.37 -0.89
C ASP A 58 -1.64 13.22 -0.02
N ASN A 59 -1.12 14.32 -0.59
CA ASN A 59 -0.21 15.22 0.12
C ASN A 59 -0.85 15.81 1.39
N SER A 60 -2.18 15.98 1.43
CA SER A 60 -2.87 16.39 2.66
C SER A 60 -2.74 15.35 3.79
N LYS A 61 -2.70 14.06 3.44
CA LYS A 61 -2.47 12.98 4.41
C LYS A 61 -1.00 12.90 4.80
N ILE A 62 -0.11 13.06 3.83
CA ILE A 62 1.34 13.08 4.06
C ILE A 62 1.70 14.16 5.09
N GLU A 63 1.18 15.38 4.94
CA GLU A 63 1.39 16.46 5.92
C GLU A 63 0.94 16.08 7.34
N ARG A 64 -0.14 15.30 7.46
CA ARG A 64 -0.62 14.84 8.77
C ARG A 64 0.21 13.71 9.36
N LEU A 65 0.65 12.77 8.53
CA LEU A 65 1.45 11.61 8.96
C LEU A 65 2.85 12.01 9.42
N TYR A 66 3.43 13.00 8.76
CA TYR A 66 4.82 13.43 8.97
C TYR A 66 4.94 14.78 9.69
N ARG A 67 4.00 15.08 10.59
CA ARG A 67 4.07 16.28 11.43
C ARG A 67 5.34 16.27 12.28
N GLY A 68 5.98 17.44 12.41
CA GLY A 68 7.17 17.63 13.25
C GLY A 68 8.50 17.40 12.53
N LEU A 69 8.50 16.98 11.27
CA LEU A 69 9.72 16.99 10.47
C LEU A 69 10.12 18.41 10.10
N THR A 70 11.43 18.65 10.03
CA THR A 70 11.95 19.91 9.48
C THR A 70 11.72 19.98 7.97
N VAL A 71 11.69 21.18 7.39
CA VAL A 71 11.53 21.38 5.94
C VAL A 71 12.59 20.58 5.15
N LYS A 72 13.82 20.52 5.65
CA LYS A 72 14.91 19.75 5.02
C LYS A 72 14.67 18.25 5.02
N GLN A 73 14.00 17.71 6.05
CA GLN A 73 13.77 16.27 6.22
C GLN A 73 12.48 15.78 5.55
N PHE A 74 11.49 16.65 5.36
CA PHE A 74 10.14 16.27 4.96
C PHE A 74 10.12 15.47 3.64
N TRP A 75 10.49 16.10 2.53
CA TRP A 75 10.45 15.43 1.22
C TRP A 75 11.39 14.22 1.09
N PRO A 76 12.65 14.28 1.58
CA PRO A 76 13.48 13.08 1.57
C PRO A 76 12.87 11.91 2.35
N THR A 77 12.27 12.15 3.52
CA THR A 77 11.62 11.10 4.31
C THR A 77 10.41 10.52 3.59
N VAL A 78 9.55 11.36 3.05
CA VAL A 78 8.36 10.92 2.29
C VAL A 78 8.75 10.09 1.07
N ASN A 79 9.65 10.61 0.25
CA ASN A 79 10.09 9.95 -0.97
C ASN A 79 10.79 8.60 -0.69
N ASN A 80 11.66 8.57 0.33
CA ASN A 80 12.32 7.34 0.76
C ASN A 80 11.32 6.30 1.30
N THR A 81 10.26 6.74 1.98
CA THR A 81 9.22 5.81 2.44
C THR A 81 8.48 5.21 1.26
N ILE A 82 8.07 6.02 0.29
CA ILE A 82 7.34 5.55 -0.90
C ILE A 82 8.19 4.59 -1.71
N SER A 83 9.42 5.00 -2.07
CA SER A 83 10.33 4.15 -2.84
C SER A 83 10.74 2.89 -2.09
N GLY A 84 10.92 2.99 -0.76
CA GLY A 84 11.26 1.85 0.10
C GLY A 84 10.15 0.81 0.15
N LEU A 85 8.88 1.21 0.18
CA LEU A 85 7.75 0.28 0.14
C LEU A 85 7.74 -0.53 -1.17
N PHE A 86 7.88 0.14 -2.31
CA PHE A 86 7.98 -0.55 -3.61
C PHE A 86 9.20 -1.47 -3.68
N HIS A 87 10.35 -0.99 -3.21
CA HIS A 87 11.57 -1.77 -3.22
C HIS A 87 11.44 -3.07 -2.41
N VAL A 88 10.84 -3.00 -1.22
CA VAL A 88 10.62 -4.19 -0.37
C VAL A 88 9.81 -5.26 -1.12
N PHE A 89 8.66 -4.90 -1.69
CA PHE A 89 7.85 -5.87 -2.43
C PHE A 89 8.58 -6.47 -3.64
N ASN A 90 9.31 -5.65 -4.40
CA ASN A 90 10.08 -6.14 -5.55
C ASN A 90 11.21 -7.10 -5.14
N VAL A 91 11.89 -6.82 -4.03
CA VAL A 91 12.98 -7.69 -3.53
C VAL A 91 12.42 -9.00 -2.97
N LEU A 92 11.35 -8.94 -2.19
CA LEU A 92 10.80 -10.12 -1.52
C LEU A 92 10.27 -11.15 -2.53
N THR A 93 9.62 -10.72 -3.59
CA THR A 93 9.09 -11.62 -4.62
C THR A 93 10.18 -12.35 -5.41
N SER A 94 11.40 -11.84 -5.40
CA SER A 94 12.54 -12.45 -6.07
C SER A 94 13.36 -13.38 -5.16
N ASN A 95 13.04 -13.43 -3.86
CA ASN A 95 13.77 -14.21 -2.88
C ASN A 95 12.83 -15.20 -2.16
N PRO A 96 13.09 -16.50 -2.20
CA PRO A 96 12.29 -17.46 -1.45
C PRO A 96 12.46 -17.25 0.05
N SER A 97 11.38 -17.47 0.80
CA SER A 97 11.41 -17.45 2.25
C SER A 97 11.59 -18.88 2.79
N PRO A 98 12.31 -19.07 3.90
CA PRO A 98 12.34 -20.35 4.60
C PRO A 98 11.00 -20.69 5.30
N TYR A 99 10.08 -19.73 5.42
CA TYR A 99 8.79 -19.90 6.09
C TYR A 99 7.62 -19.89 5.09
N THR A 100 7.19 -18.71 4.66
CA THR A 100 6.09 -18.52 3.71
C THR A 100 6.50 -17.48 2.67
N SER A 101 6.59 -17.88 1.42
CA SER A 101 6.94 -16.98 0.32
C SER A 101 5.72 -16.24 -0.20
N PHE A 102 5.88 -14.95 -0.45
CA PHE A 102 5.03 -14.14 -1.28
C PHE A 102 5.68 -14.10 -2.67
N ASP A 103 5.19 -14.93 -3.57
CA ASP A 103 5.85 -15.22 -4.82
C ASP A 103 5.54 -14.20 -5.95
N PRO A 104 6.22 -14.27 -7.11
CA PRO A 104 5.93 -13.38 -8.24
C PRO A 104 4.50 -13.45 -8.76
N THR A 105 3.83 -14.62 -8.63
CA THR A 105 2.42 -14.78 -9.04
C THR A 105 1.48 -14.03 -8.11
N ASP A 106 1.72 -14.14 -6.80
CA ASP A 106 0.99 -13.39 -5.77
C ASP A 106 1.12 -11.87 -6.02
N TYR A 107 2.35 -11.39 -6.24
CA TYR A 107 2.60 -9.99 -6.52
C TYR A 107 1.98 -9.52 -7.84
N SER A 108 2.05 -10.34 -8.86
CA SER A 108 1.40 -10.07 -10.14
C SER A 108 -0.12 -9.92 -9.98
N SER A 109 -0.75 -10.76 -9.15
CA SER A 109 -2.20 -10.65 -8.87
C SER A 109 -2.55 -9.31 -8.26
N VAL A 110 -1.74 -8.83 -7.30
CA VAL A 110 -1.91 -7.51 -6.67
C VAL A 110 -1.73 -6.38 -7.69
N LEU A 111 -0.69 -6.45 -8.52
CA LEU A 111 -0.37 -5.38 -9.47
C LEU A 111 -1.35 -5.30 -10.65
N ARG A 112 -2.00 -6.40 -11.01
CA ARG A 112 -2.84 -6.52 -12.22
C ARG A 112 -4.34 -6.47 -11.96
N CYS A 113 -4.79 -6.37 -10.72
CA CYS A 113 -6.23 -6.44 -10.42
C CYS A 113 -7.03 -5.18 -10.81
N GLY A 114 -6.37 -4.14 -11.31
CA GLY A 114 -6.98 -2.85 -11.62
C GLY A 114 -7.29 -2.01 -10.38
N GLY A 115 -7.95 -0.85 -10.60
CA GLY A 115 -8.32 0.04 -9.51
C GLY A 115 -7.14 0.69 -8.78
N VAL A 116 -7.42 1.25 -7.61
CA VAL A 116 -6.42 1.91 -6.77
C VAL A 116 -5.73 0.90 -5.88
N MET A 117 -4.42 1.09 -5.70
CA MET A 117 -3.56 0.32 -4.79
C MET A 117 -3.09 1.20 -3.64
N VAL A 118 -3.12 0.67 -2.42
CA VAL A 118 -2.56 1.32 -1.23
C VAL A 118 -1.50 0.45 -0.59
N LEU A 119 -0.48 1.11 -0.04
CA LEU A 119 0.65 0.51 0.63
C LEU A 119 0.73 1.02 2.07
N GLY A 120 1.18 0.18 2.98
CA GLY A 120 1.42 0.57 4.35
C GLY A 120 2.56 -0.22 4.99
N VAL A 121 3.13 0.35 6.05
CA VAL A 121 4.14 -0.30 6.89
C VAL A 121 3.90 0.01 8.36
N ALA A 122 3.95 -1.00 9.19
CA ALA A 122 3.95 -0.87 10.64
C ALA A 122 5.18 -1.58 11.24
N LYS A 123 5.73 -1.00 12.29
CA LYS A 123 6.82 -1.59 13.07
C LYS A 123 6.30 -1.96 14.44
N ILE A 124 6.51 -3.21 14.85
CA ILE A 124 6.15 -3.74 16.16
C ILE A 124 7.44 -3.92 16.97
N LYS A 125 7.47 -3.36 18.16
CA LYS A 125 8.63 -3.46 19.05
C LYS A 125 8.46 -4.56 20.10
N ASP A 126 7.25 -4.71 20.65
CA ASP A 126 6.90 -5.72 21.64
C ASP A 126 5.99 -6.76 20.99
N ILE A 127 6.44 -8.00 20.90
CA ILE A 127 5.79 -9.06 20.11
C ILE A 127 5.00 -10.01 21.00
N GLU A 128 5.08 -9.88 22.32
CA GLU A 128 4.50 -10.81 23.30
C GLU A 128 2.95 -10.82 23.35
N ASP A 129 2.29 -9.87 22.69
CA ASP A 129 0.83 -9.74 22.72
C ASP A 129 0.25 -10.02 21.33
N GLU A 130 -0.53 -11.10 21.20
CA GLU A 130 -1.20 -11.51 19.96
C GLU A 130 -2.05 -10.40 19.33
N GLN A 131 -2.66 -9.53 20.14
CA GLN A 131 -3.48 -8.41 19.65
C GLN A 131 -2.64 -7.29 19.04
N LYS A 132 -1.33 -7.21 19.32
CA LYS A 132 -0.47 -6.17 18.75
C LYS A 132 -0.25 -6.33 17.25
N VAL A 133 -0.13 -7.56 16.75
CA VAL A 133 -0.01 -7.82 15.32
C VAL A 133 -1.28 -7.41 14.59
N SER A 134 -2.44 -7.83 15.07
CA SER A 134 -3.74 -7.45 14.54
C SER A 134 -3.98 -5.93 14.60
N GLY A 135 -3.69 -5.31 15.75
CA GLY A 135 -3.78 -3.86 15.94
C GLY A 135 -2.82 -3.09 15.03
N ALA A 136 -1.61 -3.62 14.81
CA ALA A 136 -0.66 -3.02 13.90
C ALA A 136 -1.13 -3.09 12.43
N ILE A 137 -1.76 -4.17 12.01
CA ILE A 137 -2.35 -4.29 10.66
C ILE A 137 -3.47 -3.27 10.49
N LYS A 138 -4.41 -3.16 11.43
CA LYS A 138 -5.48 -2.14 11.37
C LYS A 138 -4.90 -0.73 11.29
N SER A 139 -3.98 -0.40 12.20
CA SER A 139 -3.30 0.91 12.20
C SER A 139 -2.53 1.18 10.91
N ASN A 140 -1.96 0.14 10.31
CA ASN A 140 -1.23 0.25 9.06
C ASN A 140 -2.16 0.60 7.88
N LEU A 141 -3.31 -0.06 7.81
CA LEU A 141 -4.32 0.20 6.78
C LEU A 141 -4.90 1.62 6.90
N GLU A 142 -5.01 2.16 8.11
CA GLU A 142 -5.41 3.56 8.35
C GLU A 142 -4.31 4.57 7.97
N LYS A 143 -3.04 4.18 8.03
CA LYS A 143 -1.86 5.03 7.76
C LYS A 143 -1.32 4.89 6.34
N THR A 144 -2.13 4.47 5.40
CA THR A 144 -1.74 4.43 3.98
C THR A 144 -1.47 5.83 3.41
N LEU A 145 -0.88 5.90 2.24
CA LEU A 145 -0.55 7.16 1.56
C LEU A 145 -1.78 7.87 0.98
N LEU A 146 -2.91 7.19 0.93
CA LEU A 146 -4.18 7.70 0.43
C LEU A 146 -5.19 7.85 1.55
N THR A 147 -6.04 8.90 1.49
CA THR A 147 -7.17 9.14 2.41
C THR A 147 -8.47 8.61 1.83
N ASP A 148 -9.43 8.29 2.72
CA ASP A 148 -10.82 7.96 2.37
C ASP A 148 -10.96 6.78 1.40
N VAL A 149 -10.19 5.71 1.67
CA VAL A 149 -10.24 4.47 0.91
C VAL A 149 -11.21 3.50 1.58
N GLU A 150 -12.14 2.95 0.82
CA GLU A 150 -13.04 1.90 1.29
C GLU A 150 -12.40 0.53 1.04
N LEU A 151 -11.88 -0.08 2.12
CA LEU A 151 -11.13 -1.33 2.03
C LEU A 151 -12.00 -2.57 1.84
N SER A 152 -13.29 -2.48 2.17
CA SER A 152 -14.23 -3.60 2.04
C SER A 152 -14.45 -4.05 0.59
N ASP A 153 -14.14 -3.20 -0.38
CA ASP A 153 -14.27 -3.48 -1.81
C ASP A 153 -12.97 -3.96 -2.47
N ALA A 154 -11.91 -4.10 -1.69
CA ALA A 154 -10.63 -4.62 -2.17
C ALA A 154 -10.78 -5.99 -2.84
N LYS A 155 -10.06 -6.18 -3.95
CA LYS A 155 -10.07 -7.46 -4.70
C LYS A 155 -8.90 -8.36 -4.30
N VAL A 156 -7.76 -7.77 -3.99
CA VAL A 156 -6.55 -8.47 -3.57
C VAL A 156 -5.90 -7.71 -2.43
N ALA A 157 -5.45 -8.44 -1.42
CA ALA A 157 -4.69 -7.90 -0.30
C ALA A 157 -3.51 -8.82 0.02
N ALA A 158 -2.42 -8.25 0.48
CA ALA A 158 -1.30 -9.02 1.00
C ALA A 158 -0.75 -8.39 2.27
N CYS A 159 -0.28 -9.24 3.18
CA CYS A 159 0.48 -8.84 4.34
C CYS A 159 1.77 -9.66 4.43
N ILE A 160 2.88 -8.98 4.59
CA ILE A 160 4.20 -9.56 4.70
C ILE A 160 4.80 -9.18 6.03
N ALA A 161 5.17 -10.19 6.81
CA ALA A 161 5.90 -10.03 8.07
C ALA A 161 7.41 -10.23 7.84
N ILE A 162 8.22 -9.33 8.34
CA ILE A 162 9.69 -9.42 8.28
C ILE A 162 10.25 -9.15 9.67
N GLY A 163 11.01 -10.08 10.21
CA GLY A 163 11.70 -9.95 11.50
C GLY A 163 13.14 -10.42 11.44
N SER A 164 13.89 -10.22 12.51
CA SER A 164 15.21 -10.86 12.63
C SER A 164 15.06 -12.38 12.78
N LYS A 165 16.11 -13.11 12.46
CA LYS A 165 16.17 -14.56 12.68
C LYS A 165 15.83 -14.92 14.13
N ASP A 166 16.37 -14.17 15.08
CA ASP A 166 16.09 -14.35 16.50
C ASP A 166 14.59 -14.18 16.83
N ILE A 167 13.94 -13.15 16.29
CA ILE A 167 12.50 -12.94 16.44
C ILE A 167 11.71 -14.13 15.86
N MET A 168 12.08 -14.59 14.67
CA MET A 168 11.35 -15.66 13.99
C MET A 168 11.51 -17.03 14.66
N GLU A 169 12.69 -17.34 15.18
CA GLU A 169 12.99 -18.66 15.77
C GLU A 169 12.70 -18.72 17.28
N ASN A 170 12.86 -17.60 18.01
CA ASN A 170 12.89 -17.59 19.47
C ASN A 170 11.70 -16.88 20.15
N THR A 171 10.71 -16.40 19.38
CA THR A 171 9.50 -15.79 19.96
C THR A 171 8.37 -16.82 20.03
N PRO A 172 8.03 -17.34 21.22
CA PRO A 172 6.90 -18.26 21.38
C PRO A 172 5.58 -17.61 20.97
N GLY A 173 4.70 -18.34 20.28
CA GLY A 173 3.38 -17.85 19.88
C GLY A 173 3.39 -16.85 18.70
N LEU A 174 4.56 -16.52 18.13
CA LEU A 174 4.62 -15.57 17.01
C LEU A 174 3.82 -16.03 15.80
N MET A 175 3.85 -17.32 15.49
CA MET A 175 3.10 -17.86 14.34
C MET A 175 1.59 -17.71 14.52
N ASP A 176 1.08 -17.92 15.73
CA ASP A 176 -0.34 -17.74 16.06
C ASP A 176 -0.72 -16.25 15.95
N SER A 177 0.11 -15.35 16.49
CA SER A 177 -0.06 -13.91 16.38
C SER A 177 -0.08 -13.42 14.94
N LEU A 178 0.82 -13.93 14.10
CA LEU A 178 0.85 -13.62 12.66
C LEU A 178 -0.39 -14.16 11.94
N SER A 179 -0.81 -15.38 12.24
CA SER A 179 -2.01 -15.98 11.66
C SER A 179 -3.26 -15.17 11.99
N TYR A 180 -3.42 -14.79 13.25
CA TYR A 180 -4.52 -13.91 13.70
C TYR A 180 -4.47 -12.54 13.03
N GLY A 181 -3.26 -11.99 12.83
CA GLY A 181 -3.06 -10.75 12.09
C GLY A 181 -3.48 -10.85 10.62
N PHE A 182 -3.12 -11.93 9.95
CA PHE A 182 -3.54 -12.18 8.56
C PHE A 182 -5.06 -12.36 8.44
N ASP A 183 -5.69 -13.02 9.39
CA ASP A 183 -7.16 -13.16 9.44
C ASP A 183 -7.84 -11.80 9.67
N THR A 184 -7.19 -10.90 10.42
CA THR A 184 -7.64 -9.51 10.57
C THR A 184 -7.64 -8.78 9.23
N LEU A 185 -6.62 -8.96 8.39
CA LEU A 185 -6.61 -8.38 7.05
C LEU A 185 -7.77 -8.91 6.20
N GLY A 186 -8.05 -10.22 6.25
CA GLY A 186 -9.22 -10.81 5.60
C GLY A 186 -10.55 -10.26 6.10
N SER A 187 -10.65 -9.98 7.40
CA SER A 187 -11.85 -9.36 7.98
C SER A 187 -12.07 -7.92 7.54
N VAL A 188 -10.98 -7.16 7.34
CA VAL A 188 -11.04 -5.76 6.83
C VAL A 188 -11.30 -5.72 5.34
N CYS A 189 -10.81 -6.71 4.60
CA CYS A 189 -10.95 -6.83 3.15
C CYS A 189 -11.73 -8.12 2.79
N PRO A 190 -13.04 -8.22 3.13
CA PRO A 190 -13.78 -9.49 3.10
C PRO A 190 -14.00 -10.06 1.69
N LYS A 191 -13.82 -9.27 0.66
CA LYS A 191 -13.95 -9.69 -0.74
C LYS A 191 -12.60 -10.01 -1.40
N ALA A 192 -11.49 -9.74 -0.69
CA ALA A 192 -10.16 -9.85 -1.27
C ALA A 192 -9.62 -11.28 -1.18
N THR A 193 -8.89 -11.68 -2.22
CA THR A 193 -7.93 -12.78 -2.09
C THR A 193 -6.75 -12.29 -1.25
N VAL A 194 -6.46 -12.99 -0.14
CA VAL A 194 -5.40 -12.59 0.80
C VAL A 194 -4.16 -13.44 0.61
N HIS A 195 -3.06 -12.79 0.24
CA HIS A 195 -1.73 -13.38 0.17
C HIS A 195 -0.93 -13.08 1.43
N ARG A 196 -0.01 -13.98 1.79
CA ARG A 196 0.79 -13.90 3.02
C ARG A 196 2.26 -14.13 2.69
N GLY A 197 3.14 -13.47 3.44
CA GLY A 197 4.57 -13.71 3.38
C GLY A 197 5.20 -13.56 4.75
N ILE A 198 6.19 -14.41 5.07
CA ILE A 198 6.95 -14.36 6.31
C ILE A 198 8.42 -14.49 5.93
N TYR A 199 9.21 -13.49 6.27
CA TYR A 199 10.62 -13.39 5.88
C TYR A 199 11.50 -13.02 7.06
N GLU A 200 12.77 -13.33 6.97
CA GLU A 200 13.78 -12.88 7.93
C GLU A 200 14.72 -11.85 7.32
N ASP A 201 15.25 -10.97 8.16
CA ASP A 201 16.35 -10.07 7.84
C ASP A 201 17.21 -9.79 9.09
N ASN A 202 18.15 -8.85 8.98
CA ASN A 202 19.08 -8.52 10.06
C ASN A 202 18.60 -7.40 11.00
N LYS A 203 17.32 -7.00 10.94
CA LYS A 203 16.80 -5.88 11.76
C LYS A 203 16.06 -6.41 12.97
N ASP A 204 16.43 -5.94 14.12
CA ASP A 204 15.84 -6.30 15.40
C ASP A 204 14.48 -5.62 15.63
N SER A 205 13.52 -5.98 14.79
CA SER A 205 12.12 -5.56 14.90
C SER A 205 11.23 -6.32 13.95
N LEU A 206 10.03 -6.69 14.38
CA LEU A 206 8.99 -7.19 13.50
C LEU A 206 8.37 -6.02 12.72
N ARG A 207 8.32 -6.15 11.40
CA ARG A 207 7.72 -5.18 10.48
C ARG A 207 6.66 -5.86 9.65
N LEU A 208 5.50 -5.21 9.54
CA LEU A 208 4.39 -5.67 8.74
C LEU A 208 4.21 -4.72 7.56
N TYR A 209 4.27 -5.25 6.37
CA TYR A 209 4.01 -4.55 5.13
C TYR A 209 2.68 -5.00 4.58
N THR A 210 1.78 -4.06 4.29
CA THR A 210 0.49 -4.35 3.66
C THR A 210 0.40 -3.73 2.28
N ILE A 211 -0.22 -4.44 1.38
CA ILE A 211 -0.58 -3.97 0.05
C ILE A 211 -2.01 -4.40 -0.22
N VAL A 212 -2.86 -3.45 -0.60
CA VAL A 212 -4.27 -3.69 -0.89
C VAL A 212 -4.59 -3.05 -2.23
N SER A 213 -5.25 -3.78 -3.11
CA SER A 213 -5.46 -3.38 -4.49
C SER A 213 -6.88 -3.71 -4.97
N GLY A 214 -7.27 -3.14 -6.09
CA GLY A 214 -8.63 -3.29 -6.62
C GLY A 214 -9.64 -2.37 -5.94
N LEU A 215 -9.17 -1.27 -5.37
CA LEU A 215 -10.00 -0.30 -4.67
C LEU A 215 -10.57 0.75 -5.64
N ASP A 216 -11.71 1.32 -5.27
CA ASP A 216 -12.27 2.49 -5.95
C ASP A 216 -11.41 3.74 -5.74
N ILE A 217 -11.56 4.73 -6.62
CA ILE A 217 -10.97 6.06 -6.40
C ILE A 217 -11.56 6.72 -5.15
N PRO A 218 -10.81 7.61 -4.47
CA PRO A 218 -11.26 8.26 -3.23
C PRO A 218 -12.37 9.28 -3.52
N LYS A 219 -13.64 8.83 -3.49
CA LYS A 219 -14.84 9.62 -3.85
C LYS A 219 -14.94 10.92 -3.06
N LYS A 220 -14.72 10.87 -1.74
CA LYS A 220 -14.76 12.10 -0.90
C LYS A 220 -13.67 13.09 -1.30
N ARG A 221 -12.45 12.59 -1.61
CA ARG A 221 -11.37 13.45 -2.04
C ARG A 221 -11.66 14.07 -3.40
N LEU A 222 -12.23 13.30 -4.31
CA LEU A 222 -12.67 13.79 -5.61
C LEU A 222 -13.71 14.92 -5.46
N GLN A 223 -14.70 14.76 -4.58
CA GLN A 223 -15.69 15.81 -4.29
C GLN A 223 -15.05 17.07 -3.71
N GLN A 224 -14.09 16.95 -2.80
CA GLN A 224 -13.35 18.10 -2.24
C GLN A 224 -12.55 18.90 -3.28
N LEU A 225 -12.13 18.24 -4.35
CA LEU A 225 -11.41 18.89 -5.46
C LEU A 225 -12.35 19.49 -6.49
N SER A 226 -13.66 19.20 -6.46
CA SER A 226 -14.65 19.77 -7.38
C SER A 226 -15.32 21.04 -6.83
N SER A 227 -15.16 21.36 -5.56
CA SER A 227 -15.66 22.56 -4.87
C SER A 227 -14.66 23.69 -4.93
#